data_1f8f3fe409a91759463f76646316c60d
#
_entry.id   1f8f3fe409a91759463f76646316c60d
#
_cell.length_a   1.000
_cell.length_b   1.000
_cell.length_c   1.000
_cell.angle_alpha   90.00
_cell.angle_beta   90.00
_cell.angle_gamma   90.00
#
_symmetry.space_group_name_H-M   'P 1'
#
loop_
_entity.id
_entity.type
_entity.pdbx_description
1 polymer ?
#
loop_
_entity_poly.entity_id
_entity_poly.type
_entity_poly.pdbx_seq_one_letter_code
_entity_poly.pdbx_strand_id
1 'polypeptide(L)'
;LIQLFRTIGFDILSDNPNLFFTNLVMGYRLQGTSGGFKTAWANADAPFFRRLVDIIHPRVLLCLGKDTFRCTLRALGLQRLPVIRNYNRFIESSENPVQIHLCDDETAFVFAFAHCGVMGTLNRNRGTNEKASLNKQIQDWAKIVPFLCVT
;
A
#
# COMPACT_ATOMS: atom_id res chain seq x y z
N LEU A 1 4.38 5.93 11.07
CA LEU A 1 4.88 5.83 9.71
C LEU A 1 6.42 5.90 9.68
N ILE A 2 7.05 6.88 10.31
CA ILE A 2 8.52 7.04 10.35
C ILE A 2 9.21 5.74 10.77
N GLN A 3 8.78 5.13 11.88
CA GLN A 3 9.37 3.88 12.36
C GLN A 3 9.24 2.73 11.36
N LEU A 4 8.11 2.65 10.63
CA LEU A 4 7.89 1.62 9.63
C LEU A 4 8.83 1.80 8.42
N PHE A 5 9.04 3.03 7.95
CA PHE A 5 10.00 3.29 6.88
C PHE A 5 11.45 3.00 7.33
N ARG A 6 11.81 3.33 8.56
CA ARG A 6 13.14 2.99 9.11
C ARG A 6 13.40 1.48 9.15
N THR A 7 12.36 0.66 9.33
CA THR A 7 12.46 -0.81 9.28
C THR A 7 12.96 -1.32 7.92
N ILE A 8 12.67 -0.59 6.85
CA ILE A 8 13.06 -0.92 5.48
C ILE A 8 14.21 -0.06 4.95
N GLY A 9 14.91 0.64 5.85
CA GLY A 9 16.11 1.41 5.51
C GLY A 9 15.88 2.82 4.99
N PHE A 10 14.65 3.36 5.07
CA PHE A 10 14.35 4.72 4.65
C PHE A 10 14.08 5.65 5.83
N ASP A 11 14.70 6.83 5.81
CA ASP A 11 14.32 7.94 6.69
C ASP A 11 13.49 8.96 5.91
N ILE A 12 12.18 8.97 6.14
CA ILE A 12 11.25 9.88 5.45
C ILE A 12 11.34 11.33 5.93
N LEU A 13 12.19 11.62 6.90
CA LEU A 13 12.49 12.99 7.36
C LEU A 13 13.69 13.59 6.64
N SER A 14 14.44 12.80 5.89
CA SER A 14 15.53 13.23 5.03
C SER A 14 15.08 13.34 3.57
N ASP A 15 15.83 14.10 2.77
CA ASP A 15 15.62 14.13 1.32
C ASP A 15 15.90 12.74 0.73
N ASN A 16 14.86 12.07 0.25
CA ASN A 16 14.98 10.77 -0.37
C ASN A 16 14.27 10.76 -1.74
N PRO A 17 15.05 10.86 -2.83
CA PRO A 17 14.49 10.95 -4.19
C PRO A 17 13.79 9.69 -4.65
N ASN A 18 13.98 8.56 -3.95
CA ASN A 18 13.40 7.27 -4.32
C ASN A 18 12.05 6.99 -3.64
N LEU A 19 11.48 7.95 -2.93
CA LEU A 19 10.18 7.84 -2.27
C LEU A 19 9.18 8.83 -2.87
N PHE A 20 8.00 8.34 -3.19
CA PHE A 20 6.88 9.14 -3.64
C PHE A 20 5.62 8.80 -2.85
N PHE A 21 4.97 9.82 -2.31
CA PHE A 21 3.72 9.67 -1.56
C PHE A 21 2.56 10.25 -2.34
N THR A 22 1.49 9.47 -2.48
CA THR A 22 0.26 9.94 -3.14
C THR A 22 -0.99 9.34 -2.49
N ASN A 23 -2.12 9.95 -2.78
CA ASN A 23 -3.43 9.39 -2.50
C ASN A 23 -3.98 8.73 -3.76
N LEU A 24 -4.64 7.59 -3.61
CA LEU A 24 -5.34 6.94 -4.72
C LEU A 24 -6.55 7.78 -5.18
N VAL A 25 -7.20 8.48 -4.25
CA VAL A 25 -8.25 9.48 -4.55
C VAL A 25 -7.58 10.84 -4.53
N MET A 26 -7.45 11.47 -5.70
CA MET A 26 -6.73 12.72 -5.89
C MET A 26 -7.62 13.96 -5.76
N GLY A 27 -8.94 13.76 -5.80
CA GLY A 27 -9.92 14.85 -5.68
C GLY A 27 -9.98 15.47 -4.29
N TYR A 28 -10.28 16.78 -4.23
CA TYR A 28 -10.51 17.51 -2.99
C TYR A 28 -11.87 17.19 -2.39
N ARG A 29 -11.92 17.03 -1.06
CA ARG A 29 -13.17 16.83 -0.31
C ARG A 29 -13.61 18.13 0.35
N LEU A 30 -14.81 18.60 -0.01
CA LEU A 30 -15.40 19.81 0.59
C LEU A 30 -15.71 19.67 2.09
N GLN A 31 -15.94 18.46 2.57
CA GLN A 31 -16.39 18.18 3.95
C GLN A 31 -15.25 17.70 4.87
N GLY A 32 -14.00 18.01 4.57
CA GLY A 32 -12.86 17.64 5.40
C GLY A 32 -12.46 16.15 5.29
N THR A 33 -11.59 15.71 6.19
CA THR A 33 -10.99 14.37 6.17
C THR A 33 -11.87 13.29 6.81
N SER A 34 -12.95 13.65 7.50
CA SER A 34 -13.88 12.71 8.11
C SER A 34 -14.84 12.16 7.06
N GLY A 35 -14.75 10.88 6.79
CA GLY A 35 -15.62 10.17 5.86
C GLY A 35 -14.95 8.96 5.26
N GLY A 36 -15.70 7.89 5.04
CA GLY A 36 -15.19 6.64 4.52
C GLY A 36 -14.64 6.81 3.10
N PHE A 37 -13.70 5.95 2.75
CA PHE A 37 -13.22 5.77 1.39
C PHE A 37 -14.38 5.31 0.48
N LYS A 38 -14.58 5.99 -0.65
CA LYS A 38 -15.58 5.59 -1.66
C LYS A 38 -14.87 5.04 -2.89
N THR A 39 -15.15 3.78 -3.19
CA THR A 39 -14.60 3.10 -4.39
C THR A 39 -14.91 3.84 -5.69
N ALA A 40 -16.08 4.49 -5.78
CA ALA A 40 -16.45 5.27 -6.96
C ALA A 40 -15.46 6.43 -7.24
N TRP A 41 -14.95 7.09 -6.20
CA TRP A 41 -13.95 8.15 -6.37
C TRP A 41 -12.61 7.58 -6.87
N ALA A 42 -12.18 6.46 -6.29
CA ALA A 42 -10.95 5.79 -6.75
C ALA A 42 -11.07 5.30 -8.19
N ASN A 43 -12.24 4.83 -8.61
CA ASN A 43 -12.48 4.45 -10.00
C ASN A 43 -12.46 5.65 -10.95
N ALA A 44 -12.98 6.81 -10.54
CA ALA A 44 -12.92 8.03 -11.32
C ALA A 44 -11.48 8.54 -11.50
N ASP A 45 -10.65 8.42 -10.46
CA ASP A 45 -9.26 8.86 -10.47
C ASP A 45 -8.28 7.79 -11.02
N ALA A 46 -8.75 6.56 -11.28
CA ALA A 46 -7.92 5.45 -11.72
C ALA A 46 -7.06 5.76 -12.98
N PRO A 47 -7.55 6.46 -14.02
CA PRO A 47 -6.73 6.82 -15.18
C PRO A 47 -5.55 7.73 -14.82
N PHE A 48 -5.76 8.70 -13.93
CA PHE A 48 -4.71 9.59 -13.44
C PHE A 48 -3.68 8.84 -12.61
N PHE A 49 -4.15 7.97 -11.71
CA PHE A 49 -3.27 7.13 -10.91
C PHE A 49 -2.43 6.19 -11.78
N ARG A 50 -3.03 5.56 -12.80
CA ARG A 50 -2.31 4.72 -13.76
C ARG A 50 -1.21 5.52 -14.45
N ARG A 51 -1.52 6.71 -15.00
CA ARG A 51 -0.54 7.57 -15.66
C ARG A 51 0.58 8.01 -14.71
N LEU A 52 0.28 8.27 -13.45
CA LEU A 52 1.29 8.59 -12.44
C LEU A 52 2.26 7.42 -12.24
N VAL A 53 1.74 6.20 -12.14
CA VAL A 53 2.57 4.99 -12.02
C VAL A 53 3.42 4.77 -13.27
N ASP A 54 2.86 5.00 -14.46
CA ASP A 54 3.57 4.90 -15.74
C ASP A 54 4.65 5.99 -15.92
N ILE A 55 4.61 7.11 -15.18
CA ILE A 55 5.66 8.15 -15.18
C ILE A 55 6.75 7.83 -14.15
N ILE A 56 6.36 7.34 -12.97
CA ILE A 56 7.28 7.12 -11.86
C ILE A 56 8.04 5.80 -12.00
N HIS A 57 7.46 4.80 -12.69
CA HIS A 57 8.00 3.45 -12.81
C HIS A 57 8.40 2.85 -11.46
N PRO A 58 7.48 2.80 -10.47
CA PRO A 58 7.83 2.33 -9.15
C PRO A 58 8.05 0.82 -9.15
N ARG A 59 9.14 0.37 -8.58
CA ARG A 59 9.39 -1.05 -8.36
C ARG A 59 8.47 -1.65 -7.30
N VAL A 60 8.17 -0.86 -6.26
CA VAL A 60 7.35 -1.28 -5.13
C VAL A 60 6.26 -0.25 -4.87
N LEU A 61 5.02 -0.72 -4.78
CA LEU A 61 3.86 0.09 -4.36
C LEU A 61 3.35 -0.41 -3.00
N LEU A 62 3.31 0.48 -2.03
CA LEU A 62 2.84 0.18 -0.68
C LEU A 62 1.41 0.71 -0.49
N CYS A 63 0.43 -0.18 -0.45
CA CYS A 63 -0.97 0.17 -0.28
C CYS A 63 -1.38 0.07 1.19
N LEU A 64 -1.71 1.19 1.81
CA LEU A 64 -2.14 1.26 3.20
C LEU A 64 -3.66 1.06 3.29
N GLY A 65 -4.09 -0.16 3.58
CA GLY A 65 -5.49 -0.55 3.71
C GLY A 65 -6.02 -1.41 2.55
N LYS A 66 -7.02 -2.24 2.89
CA LYS A 66 -7.60 -3.22 1.96
C LYS A 66 -8.21 -2.59 0.72
N ASP A 67 -8.98 -1.51 0.90
CA ASP A 67 -9.68 -0.87 -0.22
C ASP A 67 -8.72 -0.12 -1.12
N THR A 68 -7.70 0.54 -0.55
CA THR A 68 -6.61 1.15 -1.31
C THR A 68 -5.92 0.09 -2.17
N PHE A 69 -5.52 -1.02 -1.59
CA PHE A 69 -4.87 -2.12 -2.31
C PHE A 69 -5.72 -2.64 -3.48
N ARG A 70 -7.01 -2.95 -3.24
CA ARG A 70 -7.90 -3.46 -4.29
C ARG A 70 -8.13 -2.46 -5.42
N CYS A 71 -8.31 -1.18 -5.08
CA CYS A 71 -8.50 -0.14 -6.09
C CYS A 71 -7.22 0.16 -6.87
N THR A 72 -6.05 0.10 -6.22
CA THR A 72 -4.74 0.17 -6.90
C THR A 72 -4.60 -0.93 -7.93
N LEU A 73 -4.86 -2.19 -7.57
CA LEU A 73 -4.75 -3.31 -8.52
C LEU A 73 -5.71 -3.14 -9.71
N ARG A 74 -6.94 -2.65 -9.48
CA ARG A 74 -7.87 -2.35 -10.59
C ARG A 74 -7.36 -1.23 -11.50
N ALA A 75 -6.89 -0.14 -10.90
CA ALA A 75 -6.35 1.00 -11.66
C ALA A 75 -5.14 0.58 -12.52
N LEU A 76 -4.37 -0.40 -12.06
CA LEU A 76 -3.23 -0.97 -12.78
C LEU A 76 -3.61 -2.09 -13.76
N GLY A 77 -4.91 -2.33 -13.97
CA GLY A 77 -5.42 -3.22 -15.00
C GLY A 77 -5.51 -4.69 -14.59
N LEU A 78 -5.36 -5.04 -13.30
CA LEU A 78 -5.52 -6.42 -12.88
C LEU A 78 -7.00 -6.83 -12.95
N GLN A 79 -7.33 -7.73 -13.90
CA GLN A 79 -8.71 -8.15 -14.16
C GLN A 79 -9.26 -9.05 -13.06
N ARG A 80 -8.43 -9.95 -12.52
CA ARG A 80 -8.81 -10.86 -11.43
C ARG A 80 -8.10 -10.45 -10.16
N LEU A 81 -8.85 -9.84 -9.23
CA LEU A 81 -8.31 -9.45 -7.94
C LEU A 81 -8.15 -10.66 -7.01
N PRO A 82 -7.13 -10.66 -6.14
CA PRO A 82 -6.99 -11.66 -5.10
C PRO A 82 -8.25 -11.73 -4.23
N VAL A 83 -8.66 -12.96 -3.88
CA VAL A 83 -9.78 -13.18 -2.96
C VAL A 83 -9.29 -12.99 -1.53
N ILE A 84 -9.58 -11.83 -0.95
CA ILE A 84 -9.16 -11.49 0.42
C ILE A 84 -10.31 -11.80 1.38
N ARG A 85 -10.35 -13.02 1.90
CA ARG A 85 -11.33 -13.45 2.92
C ARG A 85 -10.99 -12.90 4.29
N ASN A 86 -9.73 -13.01 4.68
CA ASN A 86 -9.18 -12.42 5.91
C ASN A 86 -7.98 -11.55 5.57
N TYR A 87 -8.11 -10.25 5.78
CA TYR A 87 -7.09 -9.29 5.38
C TYR A 87 -5.77 -9.45 6.14
N ASN A 88 -5.84 -9.76 7.44
CA ASN A 88 -4.63 -9.99 8.23
C ASN A 88 -3.87 -11.24 7.75
N ARG A 89 -4.58 -12.33 7.44
CA ARG A 89 -3.95 -13.53 6.89
C ARG A 89 -3.38 -13.29 5.50
N PHE A 90 -4.05 -12.48 4.68
CA PHE A 90 -3.53 -12.11 3.36
C PHE A 90 -2.23 -11.30 3.47
N ILE A 91 -2.14 -10.35 4.41
CA ILE A 91 -0.87 -9.63 4.68
C ILE A 91 0.25 -10.61 5.08
N GLU A 92 -0.08 -11.65 5.83
CA GLU A 92 0.86 -12.68 6.31
C GLU A 92 1.25 -13.71 5.23
N SER A 93 0.41 -13.90 4.20
CA SER A 93 0.58 -14.96 3.20
C SER A 93 1.67 -14.66 2.16
N SER A 94 2.06 -15.71 1.42
CA SER A 94 2.94 -15.59 0.26
C SER A 94 2.28 -14.92 -0.95
N GLU A 95 0.95 -14.75 -0.93
CA GLU A 95 0.20 -14.03 -1.98
C GLU A 95 0.38 -12.51 -1.91
N ASN A 96 0.92 -11.98 -0.82
CA ASN A 96 1.33 -10.60 -0.66
C ASN A 96 2.87 -10.51 -0.70
N PRO A 97 3.50 -9.94 -1.73
CA PRO A 97 3.00 -8.98 -2.73
C PRO A 97 2.30 -9.59 -3.95
N VAL A 98 1.50 -8.77 -4.62
CA VAL A 98 0.98 -9.07 -5.95
C VAL A 98 1.92 -8.48 -7.00
N GLN A 99 2.40 -9.31 -7.91
CA GLN A 99 3.22 -8.88 -9.03
C GLN A 99 2.33 -8.34 -10.15
N ILE A 100 2.70 -7.20 -10.72
CA ILE A 100 2.04 -6.59 -11.88
C ILE A 100 3.07 -6.23 -12.94
N HIS A 101 2.63 -6.23 -14.20
CA HIS A 101 3.43 -5.73 -15.31
C HIS A 101 3.06 -4.26 -15.61
N LEU A 102 4.08 -3.42 -15.69
CA LEU A 102 3.98 -2.03 -16.12
C LEU A 102 4.24 -1.93 -17.63
N CYS A 103 4.25 -0.71 -18.14
CA CYS A 103 4.75 -0.45 -19.49
C CYS A 103 6.23 -0.84 -19.57
N ASP A 104 6.72 -1.11 -20.79
CA ASP A 104 8.13 -1.44 -21.08
C ASP A 104 8.66 -2.72 -20.40
N ASP A 105 7.78 -3.73 -20.21
CA ASP A 105 8.08 -5.03 -19.58
C ASP A 105 8.62 -4.95 -18.16
N GLU A 106 8.51 -3.80 -17.52
CA GLU A 106 8.89 -3.65 -16.11
C GLU A 106 7.88 -4.32 -15.19
N THR A 107 8.38 -4.80 -14.07
CA THR A 107 7.59 -5.46 -13.03
C THR A 107 7.56 -4.64 -11.77
N ALA A 108 6.36 -4.39 -11.24
CA ALA A 108 6.18 -3.81 -9.93
C ALA A 108 5.55 -4.81 -8.95
N PHE A 109 5.89 -4.65 -7.67
CA PHE A 109 5.35 -5.44 -6.58
C PHE A 109 4.41 -4.57 -5.74
N VAL A 110 3.14 -4.97 -5.67
CA VAL A 110 2.11 -4.24 -4.92
C VAL A 110 1.86 -4.92 -3.59
N PHE A 111 2.20 -4.25 -2.51
CA PHE A 111 2.02 -4.74 -1.15
C PHE A 111 0.75 -4.18 -0.51
N ALA A 112 0.03 -5.04 0.21
CA ALA A 112 -1.08 -4.67 1.07
C ALA A 112 -0.62 -4.62 2.52
N PHE A 113 -0.73 -3.46 3.18
CA PHE A 113 -0.41 -3.29 4.60
C PHE A 113 -1.54 -2.65 5.38
N ALA A 114 -1.57 -2.92 6.68
CA ALA A 114 -2.45 -2.21 7.57
C ALA A 114 -2.12 -0.71 7.54
N HIS A 115 -3.16 0.13 7.62
CA HIS A 115 -2.96 1.57 7.71
C HIS A 115 -2.10 1.92 8.95
N CYS A 116 -1.16 2.84 8.80
CA CYS A 116 -0.21 3.22 9.85
C CYS A 116 -0.82 4.05 11.01
N GLY A 117 -2.09 4.45 10.91
CA GLY A 117 -2.81 5.13 12.00
C GLY A 117 -3.32 4.18 13.07
N VAL A 118 -3.80 4.75 14.18
CA VAL A 118 -4.26 4.03 15.37
C VAL A 118 -5.24 2.90 15.03
N MET A 119 -6.28 3.19 14.24
CA MET A 119 -7.27 2.16 13.86
C MET A 119 -6.69 1.03 13.02
N GLY A 120 -5.74 1.32 12.16
CA GLY A 120 -5.04 0.30 11.38
C GLY A 120 -4.21 -0.62 12.27
N THR A 121 -3.49 -0.06 13.24
CA THR A 121 -2.72 -0.82 14.24
C THR A 121 -3.63 -1.70 15.09
N LEU A 122 -4.72 -1.14 15.62
CA LEU A 122 -5.70 -1.91 16.41
C LEU A 122 -6.32 -3.05 15.60
N ASN A 123 -6.67 -2.82 14.35
CA ASN A 123 -7.24 -3.83 13.46
C ASN A 123 -6.22 -4.93 13.12
N ARG A 124 -4.94 -4.56 12.89
CA ARG A 124 -3.86 -5.52 12.60
C ARG A 124 -3.60 -6.43 13.80
N ASN A 125 -3.73 -5.90 15.00
CA ASN A 125 -3.49 -6.63 16.25
C ASN A 125 -4.77 -7.27 16.84
N ARG A 126 -5.89 -7.27 16.11
CA ARG A 126 -7.15 -7.86 16.59
C ARG A 126 -6.96 -9.32 17.01
N GLY A 127 -7.41 -9.65 18.20
CA GLY A 127 -7.26 -11.01 18.78
C GLY A 127 -5.93 -11.26 19.48
N THR A 128 -5.10 -10.23 19.68
CA THR A 128 -3.87 -10.31 20.48
C THR A 128 -3.94 -9.45 21.72
N ASN A 129 -3.05 -9.70 22.69
CA ASN A 129 -2.93 -8.89 23.90
C ASN A 129 -2.19 -7.56 23.64
N GLU A 130 -1.48 -7.43 22.52
CA GLU A 130 -0.66 -6.26 22.14
C GLU A 130 -1.39 -5.28 21.22
N LYS A 131 -2.59 -4.82 21.63
CA LYS A 131 -3.49 -4.04 20.76
C LYS A 131 -2.86 -2.79 20.13
N ALA A 132 -1.98 -2.08 20.83
CA ALA A 132 -1.36 -0.84 20.38
C ALA A 132 0.09 -1.02 19.85
N SER A 133 0.62 -2.25 19.85
CA SER A 133 1.99 -2.52 19.41
C SER A 133 2.14 -2.40 17.87
N LEU A 134 3.27 -1.86 17.42
CA LEU A 134 3.66 -1.84 16.01
C LEU A 134 4.39 -3.11 15.55
N ASN A 135 4.67 -4.06 16.46
CA ASN A 135 5.50 -5.23 16.17
C ASN A 135 5.05 -6.00 14.92
N LYS A 136 3.75 -6.28 14.78
CA LYS A 136 3.23 -6.97 13.59
C LYS A 136 3.39 -6.15 12.32
N GLN A 137 3.17 -4.85 12.37
CA GLN A 137 3.38 -3.97 11.22
C GLN A 137 4.86 -3.89 10.84
N ILE A 138 5.77 -3.85 11.80
CA ILE A 138 7.22 -3.91 11.57
C ILE A 138 7.59 -5.22 10.86
N GLN A 139 7.08 -6.35 11.32
CA GLN A 139 7.28 -7.65 10.67
C GLN A 139 6.71 -7.70 9.25
N ASP A 140 5.52 -7.12 9.04
CA ASP A 140 4.92 -7.03 7.71
C ASP A 140 5.78 -6.19 6.75
N TRP A 141 6.25 -5.03 7.22
CA TRP A 141 7.08 -4.12 6.42
C TRP A 141 8.47 -4.70 6.12
N ALA A 142 9.06 -5.46 7.02
CA ALA A 142 10.34 -6.13 6.79
C ALA A 142 10.32 -7.04 5.55
N LYS A 143 9.16 -7.54 5.14
CA LYS A 143 8.98 -8.35 3.92
C LYS A 143 9.28 -7.58 2.63
N ILE A 144 9.27 -6.24 2.66
CA ILE A 144 9.58 -5.42 1.47
C ILE A 144 11.07 -5.49 1.12
N VAL A 145 11.94 -5.64 2.12
CA VAL A 145 13.39 -5.50 1.97
C VAL A 145 13.97 -6.27 0.78
N PRO A 146 13.60 -7.55 0.53
CA PRO A 146 14.11 -8.30 -0.63
C PRO A 146 13.72 -7.70 -1.98
N PHE A 147 12.69 -6.85 -2.03
CA PHE A 147 12.18 -6.24 -3.25
C PHE A 147 12.72 -4.83 -3.50
N LEU A 148 13.41 -4.24 -2.53
CA LEU A 148 14.01 -2.90 -2.65
C LEU A 148 15.38 -2.95 -3.30
N CYS A 149 16.15 -4.01 -3.04
CA CYS A 149 17.48 -4.18 -3.61
C CYS A 149 17.40 -4.97 -4.92
N VAL A 150 17.78 -4.32 -6.04
CA VAL A 150 18.32 -5.01 -7.21
C VAL A 150 19.73 -4.53 -7.37
N THR A 151 20.59 -5.43 -7.25
CA THR A 151 21.94 -5.33 -7.84
C THR A 151 21.83 -5.23 -9.34
#